data_b848be85e46d135cc4e61af61dfbfb3d
#
_entry.id   b848be85e46d135cc4e61af61dfbfb3d
#
_cell.length_a   1.000
_cell.length_b   1.000
_cell.length_c   1.000
_cell.angle_alpha   90.00
_cell.angle_beta   90.00
_cell.angle_gamma   90.00
#
_symmetry.space_group_name_H-M   'P 1'
#
loop_
_entity.id
_entity.type
_entity.pdbx_description
1 polymer ?
#
loop_
_entity_poly.entity_id
_entity_poly.type
_entity_poly.pdbx_seq_one_letter_code
_entity_poly.pdbx_strand_id
1 'polypeptide(L)'
;LLSQLIGEGNWQQVLVFTRTKHGANHLAEQLGKDGITAAAIHGNKSQGARTRALADFKSGGIRVLVATDIAARGLDIEELPHVVNYELPNVAEDYVHRIGRTGRAAATGVALSLVCVDEHKPLRDIERLLKREIPRLAIEGYEPDPSIKAEPIINGRQQQSRGGAGGRGRGQGGQGAGAWRSSSFGDKRPQARRQSQAAPLGDQ
;
A
#
# COMPACT_ATOMS: atom_id res chain seq x y z
N LEU A 1 2.37 -12.04 14.81
CA LEU A 1 0.94 -12.29 14.93
C LEU A 1 0.33 -12.76 13.60
N LEU A 2 0.36 -11.97 12.50
CA LEU A 2 -0.30 -12.36 11.25
C LEU A 2 0.20 -13.71 10.71
N SER A 3 1.53 -13.92 10.67
CA SER A 3 2.13 -15.18 10.22
C SER A 3 1.66 -16.37 11.07
N GLN A 4 1.56 -16.18 12.38
CA GLN A 4 1.05 -17.18 13.30
C GLN A 4 -0.40 -17.52 13.00
N LEU A 5 -1.28 -16.53 12.87
CA LEU A 5 -2.70 -16.75 12.57
C LEU A 5 -2.90 -17.51 11.25
N ILE A 6 -2.13 -17.14 10.20
CA ILE A 6 -2.15 -17.82 8.91
C ILE A 6 -1.66 -19.26 9.03
N GLY A 7 -0.59 -19.48 9.81
CA GLY A 7 0.01 -20.79 10.03
C GLY A 7 -0.90 -21.72 10.83
N GLU A 8 -1.33 -21.31 12.00
CA GLU A 8 -2.19 -22.08 12.91
C GLU A 8 -3.57 -22.37 12.30
N GLY A 9 -4.16 -21.36 11.64
CA GLY A 9 -5.43 -21.52 10.95
C GLY A 9 -5.35 -22.24 9.62
N ASN A 10 -4.13 -22.56 9.15
CA ASN A 10 -3.87 -23.10 7.80
C ASN A 10 -4.60 -22.32 6.69
N TRP A 11 -4.66 -20.98 6.84
CA TRP A 11 -5.42 -20.14 5.92
C TRP A 11 -4.83 -20.16 4.52
N GLN A 12 -5.70 -20.29 3.54
CA GLN A 12 -5.38 -20.20 2.11
C GLN A 12 -6.14 -19.03 1.50
N GLN A 13 -5.59 -18.43 0.44
CA GLN A 13 -6.20 -17.29 -0.27
C GLN A 13 -6.59 -16.14 0.68
N VAL A 14 -5.60 -15.60 1.35
CA VAL A 14 -5.75 -14.47 2.29
C VAL A 14 -5.47 -13.15 1.56
N LEU A 15 -6.42 -12.24 1.55
CA LEU A 15 -6.21 -10.87 1.08
C LEU A 15 -5.90 -9.97 2.27
N VAL A 16 -4.73 -9.36 2.26
CA VAL A 16 -4.26 -8.48 3.34
C VAL A 16 -4.18 -7.04 2.87
N PHE A 17 -4.76 -6.12 3.62
CA PHE A 17 -4.76 -4.70 3.31
C PHE A 17 -3.75 -3.93 4.16
N THR A 18 -2.95 -3.09 3.49
CA THR A 18 -2.06 -2.10 4.10
C THR A 18 -2.36 -0.71 3.55
N ARG A 19 -2.02 0.34 4.32
CA ARG A 19 -2.24 1.73 3.89
C ARG A 19 -1.25 2.18 2.81
N THR A 20 -0.03 1.63 2.82
CA THR A 20 1.06 2.13 1.98
C THR A 20 1.65 1.05 1.08
N LYS A 21 2.16 1.46 -0.09
CA LYS A 21 2.90 0.59 -1.00
C LYS A 21 4.17 -0.01 -0.37
N HIS A 22 4.83 0.76 0.50
CA HIS A 22 6.02 0.30 1.22
C HIS A 22 5.65 -0.75 2.26
N GLY A 23 4.58 -0.52 3.02
CA GLY A 23 4.02 -1.51 3.95
C GLY A 23 3.64 -2.80 3.23
N ALA A 24 3.02 -2.71 2.05
CA ALA A 24 2.66 -3.89 1.26
C ALA A 24 3.87 -4.72 0.85
N ASN A 25 4.94 -4.08 0.34
CA ASN A 25 6.17 -4.80 -0.02
C ASN A 25 6.85 -5.41 1.21
N HIS A 26 6.99 -4.63 2.28
CA HIS A 26 7.65 -5.07 3.51
C HIS A 26 6.92 -6.28 4.13
N LEU A 27 5.59 -6.19 4.23
CA LEU A 27 4.79 -7.29 4.79
C LEU A 27 4.87 -8.56 3.93
N ALA A 28 4.79 -8.44 2.59
CA ALA A 28 4.93 -9.60 1.71
C ALA A 28 6.32 -10.24 1.83
N GLU A 29 7.38 -9.44 1.99
CA GLU A 29 8.74 -9.95 2.23
C GLU A 29 8.86 -10.65 3.59
N GLN A 30 8.29 -10.08 4.66
CA GLN A 30 8.30 -10.70 5.99
C GLN A 30 7.54 -12.03 6.00
N LEU A 31 6.36 -12.09 5.40
CA LEU A 31 5.61 -13.35 5.26
C LEU A 31 6.42 -14.41 4.49
N GLY A 32 7.15 -13.99 3.45
CA GLY A 32 8.05 -14.89 2.73
C GLY A 32 9.19 -15.44 3.60
N LYS A 33 9.78 -14.62 4.48
CA LYS A 33 10.79 -15.07 5.46
C LYS A 33 10.21 -16.05 6.47
N ASP A 34 8.93 -15.90 6.80
CA ASP A 34 8.19 -16.80 7.70
C ASP A 34 7.69 -18.07 6.96
N GLY A 35 8.10 -18.29 5.71
CA GLY A 35 7.73 -19.47 4.91
C GLY A 35 6.33 -19.40 4.29
N ILE A 36 5.66 -18.23 4.30
CA ILE A 36 4.34 -18.03 3.71
C ILE A 36 4.50 -17.38 2.33
N THR A 37 4.05 -18.07 1.27
CA THR A 37 4.10 -17.51 -0.08
C THR A 37 3.19 -16.29 -0.19
N ALA A 38 3.78 -15.12 -0.48
CA ALA A 38 3.07 -13.85 -0.53
C ALA A 38 3.53 -12.96 -1.68
N ALA A 39 2.64 -12.15 -2.22
CA ALA A 39 2.98 -11.11 -3.19
C ALA A 39 2.30 -9.79 -2.85
N ALA A 40 2.99 -8.68 -3.15
CA ALA A 40 2.45 -7.33 -2.98
C ALA A 40 1.87 -6.80 -4.29
N ILE A 41 0.68 -6.17 -4.20
CA ILE A 41 0.03 -5.48 -5.32
C ILE A 41 -0.30 -4.03 -4.94
N HIS A 42 0.25 -3.08 -5.70
CA HIS A 42 0.05 -1.64 -5.46
C HIS A 42 0.33 -0.83 -6.73
N GLY A 43 0.03 0.46 -6.72
CA GLY A 43 0.11 1.33 -7.90
C GLY A 43 1.49 1.43 -8.56
N ASN A 44 2.58 1.16 -7.83
CA ASN A 44 3.95 1.18 -8.38
C ASN A 44 4.37 -0.15 -9.04
N LYS A 45 3.56 -1.20 -8.98
CA LYS A 45 3.82 -2.44 -9.71
C LYS A 45 3.36 -2.28 -11.16
N SER A 46 4.14 -2.81 -12.12
CA SER A 46 3.73 -2.84 -13.52
C SER A 46 2.46 -3.67 -13.70
N GLN A 47 1.70 -3.40 -14.75
CA GLN A 47 0.47 -4.14 -15.02
C GLN A 47 0.73 -5.65 -15.18
N GLY A 48 1.82 -6.02 -15.85
CA GLY A 48 2.21 -7.44 -15.98
C GLY A 48 2.51 -8.11 -14.64
N ALA A 49 3.20 -7.41 -13.72
CA ALA A 49 3.45 -7.93 -12.37
C ALA A 49 2.16 -8.09 -11.56
N ARG A 50 1.23 -7.14 -11.69
CA ARG A 50 -0.08 -7.20 -11.03
C ARG A 50 -0.92 -8.37 -11.55
N THR A 51 -0.99 -8.55 -12.86
CA THR A 51 -1.72 -9.66 -13.51
C THR A 51 -1.15 -11.01 -13.08
N ARG A 52 0.18 -11.15 -13.03
CA ARG A 52 0.85 -12.39 -12.59
C ARG A 52 0.54 -12.69 -11.13
N ALA A 53 0.74 -11.71 -10.23
CA ALA A 53 0.44 -11.89 -8.81
C ALA A 53 -1.01 -12.30 -8.55
N LEU A 54 -1.94 -11.72 -9.32
CA LEU A 54 -3.37 -12.07 -9.25
C LEU A 54 -3.64 -13.50 -9.75
N ALA A 55 -3.02 -13.90 -10.86
CA ALA A 55 -3.15 -15.25 -11.39
C ALA A 55 -2.59 -16.30 -10.42
N ASP A 56 -1.39 -16.04 -9.87
CA ASP A 56 -0.75 -16.92 -8.89
C ASP A 56 -1.58 -17.03 -7.60
N PHE A 57 -2.23 -15.92 -7.18
CA PHE A 57 -3.14 -15.93 -6.03
C PHE A 57 -4.41 -16.75 -6.31
N LYS A 58 -5.04 -16.56 -7.46
CA LYS A 58 -6.24 -17.30 -7.85
C LYS A 58 -5.99 -18.81 -8.02
N SER A 59 -4.81 -19.18 -8.52
CA SER A 59 -4.41 -20.59 -8.70
C SER A 59 -3.90 -21.26 -7.42
N GLY A 60 -3.73 -20.51 -6.32
CA GLY A 60 -3.13 -21.02 -5.08
C GLY A 60 -1.61 -21.09 -5.09
N GLY A 61 -0.93 -20.58 -6.11
CA GLY A 61 0.53 -20.47 -6.16
C GLY A 61 1.09 -19.57 -5.08
N ILE A 62 0.35 -18.54 -4.67
CA ILE A 62 0.61 -17.76 -3.47
C ILE A 62 -0.59 -17.81 -2.51
N ARG A 63 -0.29 -17.90 -1.21
CA ARG A 63 -1.30 -17.95 -0.15
C ARG A 63 -1.85 -16.59 0.21
N VAL A 64 -0.99 -15.55 0.16
CA VAL A 64 -1.30 -14.20 0.64
C VAL A 64 -1.07 -13.17 -0.46
N LEU A 65 -2.10 -12.38 -0.73
CA LEU A 65 -1.99 -11.18 -1.57
C LEU A 65 -2.06 -9.95 -0.68
N VAL A 66 -0.97 -9.18 -0.62
CA VAL A 66 -0.90 -7.93 0.16
C VAL A 66 -1.20 -6.75 -0.75
N ALA A 67 -2.28 -6.01 -0.50
CA ALA A 67 -2.78 -4.98 -1.37
C ALA A 67 -2.94 -3.62 -0.67
N THR A 68 -2.82 -2.53 -1.44
CA THR A 68 -3.34 -1.22 -1.04
C THR A 68 -4.76 -1.01 -1.60
N ASP A 69 -5.57 -0.15 -0.97
CA ASP A 69 -6.96 0.11 -1.40
C ASP A 69 -7.06 0.46 -2.89
N ILE A 70 -6.19 1.35 -3.37
CA ILE A 70 -6.18 1.78 -4.77
C ILE A 70 -5.94 0.61 -5.72
N ALA A 71 -5.06 -0.31 -5.34
CA ALA A 71 -4.73 -1.45 -6.19
C ALA A 71 -5.78 -2.56 -6.12
N ALA A 72 -6.44 -2.71 -4.99
CA ALA A 72 -7.50 -3.69 -4.78
C ALA A 72 -8.82 -3.30 -5.47
N ARG A 73 -9.03 -2.00 -5.71
CA ARG A 73 -10.16 -1.54 -6.52
C ARG A 73 -9.99 -2.01 -7.96
N GLY A 74 -11.01 -2.70 -8.48
CA GLY A 74 -10.98 -3.26 -9.84
C GLY A 74 -10.22 -4.59 -9.98
N LEU A 75 -9.80 -5.20 -8.87
CA LEU A 75 -9.41 -6.60 -8.89
C LEU A 75 -10.68 -7.47 -8.82
N ASP A 76 -10.77 -8.39 -9.76
CA ASP A 76 -11.78 -9.44 -9.75
C ASP A 76 -11.36 -10.53 -8.73
N ILE A 77 -11.53 -10.19 -7.46
CA ILE A 77 -11.30 -11.06 -6.31
C ILE A 77 -12.49 -10.89 -5.37
N GLU A 78 -13.33 -11.88 -5.33
CA GLU A 78 -14.51 -11.95 -4.47
C GLU A 78 -14.58 -13.33 -3.81
N GLU A 79 -15.46 -13.48 -2.83
CA GLU A 79 -15.72 -14.76 -2.15
C GLU A 79 -14.48 -15.35 -1.44
N LEU A 80 -13.55 -14.50 -1.03
CA LEU A 80 -12.38 -14.98 -0.32
C LEU A 80 -12.73 -15.54 1.05
N PRO A 81 -12.07 -16.63 1.47
CA PRO A 81 -12.26 -17.16 2.82
C PRO A 81 -11.74 -16.21 3.90
N HIS A 82 -10.68 -15.46 3.61
CA HIS A 82 -10.06 -14.58 4.61
C HIS A 82 -9.69 -13.21 4.03
N VAL A 83 -10.13 -12.17 4.73
CA VAL A 83 -9.69 -10.78 4.50
C VAL A 83 -9.10 -10.22 5.78
N VAL A 84 -7.91 -9.65 5.72
CA VAL A 84 -7.24 -9.07 6.89
C VAL A 84 -6.93 -7.60 6.65
N ASN A 85 -7.41 -6.73 7.52
CA ASN A 85 -6.92 -5.38 7.63
C ASN A 85 -5.68 -5.39 8.53
N TYR A 86 -4.49 -5.47 7.93
CA TYR A 86 -3.22 -5.35 8.68
C TYR A 86 -3.05 -3.95 9.26
N GLU A 87 -3.55 -2.95 8.53
CA GLU A 87 -3.71 -1.58 8.97
C GLU A 87 -5.14 -1.12 8.63
N LEU A 88 -5.80 -0.43 9.55
CA LEU A 88 -7.12 0.14 9.28
C LEU A 88 -7.05 1.21 8.20
N PRO A 89 -8.06 1.36 7.33
CA PRO A 89 -8.11 2.43 6.34
C PRO A 89 -8.27 3.80 7.01
N ASN A 90 -7.80 4.85 6.31
CA ASN A 90 -7.99 6.23 6.77
C ASN A 90 -9.43 6.72 6.61
N VAL A 91 -10.20 6.08 5.75
CA VAL A 91 -11.59 6.40 5.40
C VAL A 91 -12.44 5.20 5.76
N ALA A 92 -13.45 5.42 6.61
CA ALA A 92 -14.25 4.33 7.17
C ALA A 92 -15.01 3.54 6.09
N GLU A 93 -15.43 4.19 5.01
CA GLU A 93 -16.10 3.55 3.88
C GLU A 93 -15.22 2.52 3.17
N ASP A 94 -13.90 2.74 3.12
CA ASP A 94 -12.96 1.79 2.53
C ASP A 94 -12.93 0.46 3.32
N TYR A 95 -13.19 0.50 4.63
CA TYR A 95 -13.33 -0.70 5.44
C TYR A 95 -14.44 -1.63 4.91
N VAL A 96 -15.60 -1.07 4.59
CA VAL A 96 -16.72 -1.84 4.05
C VAL A 96 -16.36 -2.47 2.70
N HIS A 97 -15.66 -1.71 1.85
CA HIS A 97 -15.20 -2.22 0.56
C HIS A 97 -14.15 -3.34 0.70
N ARG A 98 -13.29 -3.27 1.73
CA ARG A 98 -12.30 -4.32 2.01
C ARG A 98 -12.96 -5.60 2.48
N ILE A 99 -13.83 -5.52 3.50
CA ILE A 99 -14.51 -6.71 4.03
C ILE A 99 -15.52 -7.29 3.04
N GLY A 100 -16.05 -6.48 2.11
CA GLY A 100 -16.91 -6.92 1.02
C GLY A 100 -16.22 -7.83 -0.01
N ARG A 101 -14.95 -8.19 0.18
CA ARG A 101 -14.22 -9.19 -0.62
C ARG A 101 -14.38 -10.60 -0.08
N THR A 102 -14.97 -10.77 1.10
CA THR A 102 -15.27 -12.06 1.74
C THR A 102 -16.75 -12.23 1.96
N GLY A 103 -17.20 -13.48 2.07
CA GLY A 103 -18.56 -13.84 2.49
C GLY A 103 -19.68 -13.33 1.59
N ARG A 104 -19.82 -13.85 0.38
CA ARG A 104 -20.99 -13.62 -0.49
C ARG A 104 -21.73 -14.92 -0.76
N ALA A 105 -23.05 -14.80 -0.95
CA ALA A 105 -24.00 -15.83 -1.35
C ALA A 105 -24.09 -17.05 -0.41
N ALA A 106 -23.20 -18.02 -0.48
CA ALA A 106 -23.27 -19.26 0.32
C ALA A 106 -21.96 -19.54 1.08
N ALA A 107 -20.91 -18.74 0.88
CA ALA A 107 -19.62 -18.94 1.54
C ALA A 107 -19.50 -18.07 2.80
N THR A 108 -19.23 -18.72 3.94
CA THR A 108 -18.84 -18.03 5.16
C THR A 108 -17.40 -17.59 5.05
N GLY A 109 -17.14 -16.27 5.04
CA GLY A 109 -15.80 -15.73 5.06
C GLY A 109 -15.50 -14.95 6.35
N VAL A 110 -14.23 -14.86 6.70
CA VAL A 110 -13.76 -14.17 7.90
C VAL A 110 -13.06 -12.87 7.51
N ALA A 111 -13.51 -11.77 8.11
CA ALA A 111 -12.81 -10.49 8.05
C ALA A 111 -12.18 -10.21 9.43
N LEU A 112 -10.86 -10.03 9.45
CA LEU A 112 -10.09 -9.73 10.66
C LEU A 112 -9.43 -8.36 10.53
N SER A 113 -9.29 -7.66 11.67
CA SER A 113 -8.53 -6.40 11.73
C SER A 113 -7.51 -6.45 12.84
N LEU A 114 -6.25 -6.23 12.53
CA LEU A 114 -5.20 -6.01 13.51
C LEU A 114 -5.22 -4.52 13.87
N VAL A 115 -5.46 -4.20 15.14
CA VAL A 115 -5.64 -2.82 15.58
C VAL A 115 -4.58 -2.49 16.61
N CYS A 116 -3.73 -1.51 16.31
CA CYS A 116 -2.76 -0.98 17.27
C CYS A 116 -3.33 0.23 18.03
N VAL A 117 -2.59 0.70 19.04
CA VAL A 117 -3.00 1.82 19.89
C VAL A 117 -3.27 3.11 19.10
N ASP A 118 -2.56 3.34 17.99
CA ASP A 118 -2.71 4.53 17.15
C ASP A 118 -4.00 4.52 16.32
N GLU A 119 -4.61 3.35 16.17
CA GLU A 119 -5.77 3.13 15.30
C GLU A 119 -7.13 3.20 16.01
N HIS A 120 -7.15 3.58 17.29
CA HIS A 120 -8.41 3.73 18.03
C HIS A 120 -9.38 4.73 17.41
N LYS A 121 -8.88 5.82 16.81
CA LYS A 121 -9.74 6.80 16.14
C LYS A 121 -10.34 6.23 14.84
N PRO A 122 -9.55 5.70 13.88
CA PRO A 122 -10.09 4.99 12.73
C PRO A 122 -11.09 3.89 13.11
N LEU A 123 -10.80 3.09 14.14
CA LEU A 123 -11.72 2.04 14.61
C LEU A 123 -13.08 2.60 15.01
N ARG A 124 -13.10 3.67 15.84
CA ARG A 124 -14.36 4.31 16.25
C ARG A 124 -15.15 4.90 15.07
N ASP A 125 -14.45 5.47 14.08
CA ASP A 125 -15.10 6.03 12.90
C ASP A 125 -15.73 4.89 12.05
N ILE A 126 -15.09 3.73 11.96
CA ILE A 126 -15.63 2.53 11.32
C ILE A 126 -16.83 1.98 12.09
N GLU A 127 -16.75 1.82 13.41
CA GLU A 127 -17.84 1.32 14.27
C GLU A 127 -19.07 2.24 14.18
N ARG A 128 -18.85 3.56 14.12
CA ARG A 128 -19.94 4.55 13.92
C ARG A 128 -20.60 4.38 12.56
N LEU A 129 -19.81 4.16 11.49
CA LEU A 129 -20.36 3.91 10.15
C LEU A 129 -21.17 2.61 10.11
N LEU A 130 -20.67 1.55 10.74
CA LEU A 130 -21.33 0.25 10.78
C LEU A 130 -22.54 0.21 11.73
N LYS A 131 -22.69 1.24 12.59
CA LYS A 131 -23.69 1.31 13.68
C LYS A 131 -23.64 0.08 14.62
N ARG A 132 -22.47 -0.51 14.78
CA ARG A 132 -22.22 -1.63 15.68
C ARG A 132 -20.76 -1.66 16.11
N GLU A 133 -20.50 -2.19 17.28
CA GLU A 133 -19.15 -2.49 17.74
C GLU A 133 -18.58 -3.71 17.01
N ILE A 134 -17.27 -3.68 16.77
CA ILE A 134 -16.55 -4.82 16.21
C ILE A 134 -16.07 -5.68 17.38
N PRO A 135 -16.40 -6.98 17.41
CA PRO A 135 -15.92 -7.87 18.48
C PRO A 135 -14.41 -7.87 18.56
N ARG A 136 -13.88 -7.71 19.78
CA ARG A 136 -12.44 -7.65 20.04
C ARG A 136 -11.98 -8.96 20.66
N LEU A 137 -10.85 -9.47 20.15
CA LEU A 137 -10.19 -10.65 20.67
C LEU A 137 -8.80 -10.25 21.13
N ALA A 138 -8.45 -10.58 22.38
CA ALA A 138 -7.07 -10.51 22.84
C ALA A 138 -6.42 -11.86 22.53
N ILE A 139 -5.21 -11.81 21.96
CA ILE A 139 -4.42 -12.99 21.63
C ILE A 139 -3.24 -13.02 22.58
N GLU A 140 -3.09 -14.12 23.32
CA GLU A 140 -2.02 -14.32 24.30
C GLU A 140 -0.65 -14.10 23.67
N GLY A 141 0.19 -13.30 24.33
CA GLY A 141 1.51 -12.91 23.83
C GLY A 141 1.52 -11.73 22.87
N TYR A 142 0.36 -11.14 22.56
CA TYR A 142 0.21 -9.97 21.70
C TYR A 142 -0.67 -8.89 22.33
N GLU A 143 -0.70 -8.84 23.64
CA GLU A 143 -1.43 -7.82 24.39
C GLU A 143 -0.81 -6.44 24.11
N PRO A 144 -1.62 -5.39 23.99
CA PRO A 144 -1.11 -4.03 23.85
C PRO A 144 -0.27 -3.65 25.06
N ASP A 145 0.93 -3.16 24.85
CA ASP A 145 1.76 -2.60 25.92
C ASP A 145 1.14 -1.26 26.40
N PRO A 146 0.69 -1.18 27.65
CA PRO A 146 0.06 0.02 28.20
C PRO A 146 1.00 1.22 28.31
N SER A 147 2.32 1.02 28.19
CA SER A 147 3.32 2.09 28.20
C SER A 147 3.40 2.82 26.86
N ILE A 148 2.95 2.20 25.77
CA ILE A 148 2.98 2.80 24.43
C ILE A 148 1.84 3.81 24.32
N LYS A 149 2.21 5.08 24.16
CA LYS A 149 1.24 6.16 23.92
C LYS A 149 0.84 6.18 22.45
N ALA A 150 -0.47 6.32 22.20
CA ALA A 150 -0.99 6.48 20.86
C ALA A 150 -0.41 7.74 20.18
N GLU A 151 0.19 7.58 19.01
CA GLU A 151 0.63 8.68 18.17
C GLU A 151 -0.38 8.94 17.05
N PRO A 152 -0.65 10.22 16.70
CA PRO A 152 -1.54 10.52 15.60
C PRO A 152 -1.00 9.97 14.28
N ILE A 153 -1.79 9.21 13.55
CA ILE A 153 -1.45 8.74 12.20
C ILE A 153 -1.34 9.95 11.27
N ILE A 154 -0.10 10.34 10.92
CA ILE A 154 0.17 11.48 10.04
C ILE A 154 0.03 11.01 8.60
N ASN A 155 -1.07 11.39 7.95
CA ASN A 155 -1.23 11.21 6.52
C ASN A 155 -0.34 12.22 5.80
N GLY A 156 0.54 11.79 4.89
CA GLY A 156 1.58 12.59 4.24
C GLY A 156 1.13 13.88 3.53
N ARG A 157 -0.16 14.20 3.51
CA ARG A 157 -0.71 15.48 3.05
C ARG A 157 -0.66 16.60 4.10
N GLN A 158 -0.49 16.28 5.38
CA GLN A 158 -0.49 17.29 6.47
C GLN A 158 0.92 17.86 6.77
N GLN A 159 1.97 17.32 6.20
CA GLN A 159 3.33 17.81 6.45
C GLN A 159 3.69 19.11 5.70
N GLN A 160 2.90 19.55 4.72
CA GLN A 160 3.19 20.77 3.95
C GLN A 160 2.62 22.06 4.54
N SER A 161 1.85 22.05 5.62
CA SER A 161 1.19 23.24 6.16
C SER A 161 1.85 23.85 7.43
N ARG A 162 2.97 23.30 7.93
CA ARG A 162 3.64 23.81 9.15
C ARG A 162 4.95 24.56 8.93
N GLY A 163 5.30 24.91 7.70
CA GLY A 163 6.53 25.66 7.37
C GLY A 163 6.26 27.00 6.71
N GLY A 164 5.56 27.93 7.39
CA GLY A 164 5.30 29.21 6.76
C GLY A 164 4.68 30.28 7.68
N ALA A 165 5.27 30.51 8.85
CA ALA A 165 4.92 31.68 9.63
C ALA A 165 6.15 32.15 10.41
N GLY A 166 6.88 33.14 9.88
CA GLY A 166 7.93 33.80 10.61
C GLY A 166 8.89 34.56 9.69
N GLY A 167 8.66 35.86 9.50
CA GLY A 167 9.67 36.69 8.90
C GLY A 167 9.15 37.89 8.08
N ARG A 168 8.37 38.76 8.69
CA ARG A 168 8.26 40.15 8.20
C ARG A 168 9.51 40.92 8.60
N GLY A 169 10.50 40.98 7.71
CA GLY A 169 11.62 41.90 7.75
C GLY A 169 11.38 43.05 6.78
N ARG A 170 11.12 44.22 7.33
CA ARG A 170 11.04 45.52 6.65
C ARG A 170 12.46 45.96 6.28
N GLY A 171 12.77 46.17 5.03
CA GLY A 171 14.04 46.75 4.55
C GLY A 171 13.81 47.57 3.30
N GLN A 172 14.01 48.85 3.45
CA GLN A 172 13.78 49.97 2.54
C GLN A 172 14.99 50.15 1.62
N GLY A 173 14.78 50.46 0.34
CA GLY A 173 15.60 51.37 -0.45
C GLY A 173 16.72 50.75 -1.30
N GLY A 174 16.74 51.13 -2.58
CA GLY A 174 17.90 51.05 -3.44
C GLY A 174 17.57 50.93 -4.93
N GLN A 175 17.43 52.06 -5.61
CA GLN A 175 17.38 52.18 -7.06
C GLN A 175 18.72 51.76 -7.67
N GLY A 176 18.68 51.08 -8.83
CA GLY A 176 19.90 50.81 -9.61
C GLY A 176 19.52 50.22 -10.97
N ALA A 177 19.47 51.07 -11.97
CA ALA A 177 19.33 50.71 -13.38
C ALA A 177 20.63 50.10 -13.92
N GLY A 178 20.51 49.13 -14.86
CA GLY A 178 21.69 48.62 -15.58
C GLY A 178 21.41 47.43 -16.46
N ALA A 179 21.02 47.71 -17.68
CA ALA A 179 21.49 47.20 -18.98
C ALA A 179 21.68 45.70 -19.22
N TRP A 180 20.86 45.19 -20.09
CA TRP A 180 21.07 44.32 -21.29
C TRP A 180 22.44 43.66 -21.45
N ARG A 181 22.48 42.35 -21.57
CA ARG A 181 23.23 41.62 -22.61
C ARG A 181 22.64 40.24 -22.85
N SER A 182 22.21 40.08 -24.12
CA SER A 182 21.95 38.79 -24.78
C SER A 182 23.28 38.08 -25.07
N SER A 183 23.32 36.77 -24.88
CA SER A 183 24.20 35.89 -25.64
C SER A 183 23.60 34.53 -25.85
N SER A 184 23.24 34.31 -27.06
CA SER A 184 22.94 33.01 -27.72
C SER A 184 24.24 32.22 -27.91
N PHE A 185 24.20 30.92 -27.62
CA PHE A 185 25.08 29.87 -28.17
C PHE A 185 24.49 28.57 -27.63
N GLY A 186 24.14 27.54 -28.37
CA GLY A 186 24.67 26.97 -29.56
C GLY A 186 24.33 25.48 -29.46
N ASP A 187 23.53 25.07 -30.37
CA ASP A 187 23.08 23.69 -30.65
C ASP A 187 24.29 22.76 -30.88
N LYS A 188 24.35 21.61 -30.19
CA LYS A 188 25.14 20.45 -30.64
C LYS A 188 24.49 19.17 -30.19
N ARG A 189 23.74 18.54 -31.10
CA ARG A 189 23.41 17.11 -31.04
C ARG A 189 24.60 16.29 -31.53
N PRO A 190 24.89 15.13 -30.91
CA PRO A 190 25.63 14.06 -31.59
C PRO A 190 24.65 13.05 -32.20
N GLN A 191 24.88 12.79 -33.46
CA GLN A 191 24.20 11.81 -34.29
C GLN A 191 24.55 10.37 -33.86
N ALA A 192 23.53 9.53 -33.81
CA ALA A 192 23.65 8.09 -33.68
C ALA A 192 24.22 7.46 -34.97
N ARG A 193 25.23 6.63 -34.79
CA ARG A 193 25.81 5.80 -35.82
C ARG A 193 25.12 4.44 -35.83
N ARG A 194 24.30 4.18 -36.88
CA ARG A 194 23.84 2.84 -37.25
C ARG A 194 25.04 2.02 -37.73
N GLN A 195 25.19 0.81 -37.23
CA GLN A 195 25.86 -0.27 -37.94
C GLN A 195 24.95 -1.49 -37.95
N SER A 196 24.46 -1.77 -39.16
CA SER A 196 23.88 -3.02 -39.60
C SER A 196 24.99 -4.04 -39.84
N GLN A 197 24.85 -5.25 -39.36
CA GLN A 197 25.52 -6.42 -39.98
C GLN A 197 24.54 -7.58 -40.04
N ALA A 198 24.37 -8.04 -41.25
CA ALA A 198 23.53 -9.15 -41.66
C ALA A 198 24.20 -10.51 -41.39
N ALA A 199 23.35 -11.53 -41.44
CA ALA A 199 23.56 -12.95 -41.30
C ALA A 199 24.68 -13.59 -42.18
N PRO A 200 25.00 -14.89 -41.93
CA PRO A 200 24.45 -15.85 -42.91
C PRO A 200 23.85 -17.14 -42.33
N LEU A 201 22.97 -17.68 -43.14
CA LEU A 201 22.45 -19.05 -43.12
C LEU A 201 23.56 -20.07 -43.28
N GLY A 202 23.41 -21.23 -42.67
CA GLY A 202 24.22 -22.46 -42.88
C GLY A 202 23.43 -23.67 -42.50
N ASP A 203 23.04 -24.44 -43.51
CA ASP A 203 22.42 -25.77 -43.49
C ASP A 203 23.22 -26.79 -42.66
N GLN A 204 22.56 -27.66 -41.95
CA GLN A 204 22.41 -29.12 -42.05
C GLN A 204 21.47 -29.64 -40.96
#